data_7a06b9aece35f42d2764ce3573f0f9ba
#
_entry.id   7a06b9aece35f42d2764ce3573f0f9ba
#
_cell.length_a   1.000
_cell.length_b   1.000
_cell.length_c   1.000
_cell.angle_alpha   90.00
_cell.angle_beta   90.00
_cell.angle_gamma   90.00
#
_symmetry.space_group_name_H-M   'P 1'
#
loop_
_entity.id
_entity.type
_entity.pdbx_description
1 polymer ?
#
loop_
_entity_poly.entity_id
_entity_poly.type
_entity_poly.pdbx_seq_one_letter_code
_entity_poly.pdbx_strand_id
1 'polypeptide(L)'
;MAKGKKRLHLRDPRDIRALAHPARMAIIDALASGDELTATECATLTGLSPSATAYHLKFLERHGFAEPGAVRSDGRERPWRGIHGRQVELDSSTPAGAAAAAAVGIAYLDRSRLVAERFMATAHEEPKEWRDVTTLSNADLWLTVDETRKVTAALASALEPYRRRAPADRPDGSRRVRVMSMVVPHPRKS
;
A
#
# COMPACT_ATOMS: atom_id res chain seq x y z
N MET A 1 15.57 -21.25 -6.39
CA MET A 1 14.66 -20.87 -7.48
C MET A 1 13.61 -19.91 -6.93
N ALA A 2 13.65 -18.64 -7.32
CA ALA A 2 12.69 -17.64 -6.87
C ALA A 2 11.31 -17.98 -7.47
N LYS A 3 10.35 -18.38 -6.62
CA LYS A 3 8.94 -18.51 -7.02
C LYS A 3 8.50 -17.17 -7.63
N GLY A 4 8.16 -17.15 -8.91
CA GLY A 4 7.72 -15.98 -9.64
C GLY A 4 6.63 -15.24 -8.85
N LYS A 5 6.83 -13.94 -8.62
CA LYS A 5 5.85 -13.08 -7.94
C LYS A 5 4.52 -13.20 -8.69
N LYS A 6 3.47 -13.68 -8.04
CA LYS A 6 2.13 -13.76 -8.60
C LYS A 6 1.67 -12.33 -8.91
N ARG A 7 1.49 -11.98 -10.18
CA ARG A 7 1.03 -10.65 -10.60
C ARG A 7 -0.48 -10.59 -10.53
N LEU A 8 -1.00 -9.49 -10.06
CA LEU A 8 -2.41 -9.17 -10.08
C LEU A 8 -2.65 -8.14 -11.18
N HIS A 9 -3.33 -8.55 -12.25
CA HIS A 9 -3.64 -7.67 -13.37
C HIS A 9 -5.07 -7.15 -13.24
N LEU A 10 -5.23 -5.84 -13.16
CA LEU A 10 -6.51 -5.17 -13.28
C LEU A 10 -6.61 -4.55 -14.68
N ARG A 11 -7.62 -4.97 -15.44
CA ARG A 11 -7.81 -4.56 -16.83
C ARG A 11 -9.01 -3.64 -17.04
N ASP A 12 -10.08 -3.81 -16.25
CA ASP A 12 -11.26 -2.93 -16.39
C ASP A 12 -10.95 -1.56 -15.76
N PRO A 13 -11.02 -0.47 -16.53
CA PRO A 13 -10.81 0.88 -16.01
C PRO A 13 -11.75 1.27 -14.85
N ARG A 14 -12.96 0.68 -14.79
CA ARG A 14 -13.92 0.91 -13.71
C ARG A 14 -13.40 0.31 -12.41
N ASP A 15 -12.88 -0.92 -12.46
CA ASP A 15 -12.31 -1.61 -11.31
C ASP A 15 -11.02 -0.93 -10.85
N ILE A 16 -10.17 -0.49 -11.79
CA ILE A 16 -8.97 0.29 -11.49
C ILE A 16 -9.36 1.58 -10.76
N ARG A 17 -10.27 2.37 -11.32
CA ARG A 17 -10.73 3.62 -10.70
C ARG A 17 -11.37 3.38 -9.34
N ALA A 18 -12.10 2.28 -9.18
CA ALA A 18 -12.75 1.93 -7.92
C ALA A 18 -11.74 1.69 -6.78
N LEU A 19 -10.49 1.29 -7.08
CA LEU A 19 -9.43 1.20 -6.08
C LEU A 19 -9.04 2.55 -5.46
N ALA A 20 -9.17 3.65 -6.20
CA ALA A 20 -8.84 4.99 -5.70
C ALA A 20 -9.78 5.48 -4.58
N HIS A 21 -10.82 4.72 -4.23
CA HIS A 21 -11.72 5.07 -3.13
C HIS A 21 -10.97 5.14 -1.79
N PRO A 22 -11.06 6.26 -1.02
CA PRO A 22 -10.29 6.45 0.22
C PRO A 22 -10.38 5.31 1.22
N ALA A 23 -11.59 4.75 1.44
CA ALA A 23 -11.78 3.65 2.36
C ALA A 23 -11.05 2.38 1.90
N ARG A 24 -11.05 2.06 0.59
CA ARG A 24 -10.32 0.90 0.05
C ARG A 24 -8.82 1.06 0.23
N MET A 25 -8.30 2.25 -0.07
CA MET A 25 -6.88 2.56 0.14
C MET A 25 -6.50 2.45 1.62
N ALA A 26 -7.37 2.91 2.54
CA ALA A 26 -7.15 2.81 3.97
C ALA A 26 -7.10 1.35 4.44
N ILE A 27 -8.03 0.51 3.98
CA ILE A 27 -8.08 -0.92 4.30
C ILE A 27 -6.86 -1.64 3.70
N ILE A 28 -6.52 -1.41 2.43
CA ILE A 28 -5.34 -2.00 1.79
C ILE A 28 -4.08 -1.66 2.59
N ASP A 29 -3.90 -0.41 2.98
CA ASP A 29 -2.74 0.02 3.77
C ASP A 29 -2.67 -0.67 5.13
N ALA A 30 -3.80 -0.79 5.83
CA ALA A 30 -3.85 -1.44 7.12
C ALA A 30 -3.51 -2.93 7.00
N LEU A 31 -4.12 -3.62 6.05
CA LEU A 31 -3.87 -5.03 5.83
C LEU A 31 -2.47 -5.31 5.24
N ALA A 32 -1.87 -4.36 4.50
CA ALA A 32 -0.53 -4.49 3.94
C ALA A 32 0.57 -4.52 5.00
N SER A 33 0.32 -4.06 6.22
CA SER A 33 1.26 -4.14 7.35
C SER A 33 1.34 -5.55 7.98
N GLY A 34 0.53 -6.49 7.51
CA GLY A 34 0.42 -7.84 8.08
C GLY A 34 -0.59 -7.92 9.23
N ASP A 35 -1.32 -6.85 9.50
CA ASP A 35 -2.40 -6.88 10.48
C ASP A 35 -3.61 -7.65 9.92
N GLU A 36 -4.31 -8.33 10.82
CA GLU A 36 -5.60 -8.95 10.54
C GLU A 36 -6.70 -8.14 11.24
N LEU A 37 -7.64 -7.61 10.46
CA LEU A 37 -8.70 -6.74 10.95
C LEU A 37 -10.09 -7.32 10.67
N THR A 38 -10.97 -7.27 11.65
CA THR A 38 -12.39 -7.58 11.45
C THR A 38 -13.07 -6.49 10.61
N ALA A 39 -14.27 -6.76 10.11
CA ALA A 39 -15.05 -5.75 9.39
C ALA A 39 -15.41 -4.56 10.30
N THR A 40 -15.64 -4.79 11.57
CA THR A 40 -15.88 -3.76 12.59
C THR A 40 -14.64 -2.87 12.80
N GLU A 41 -13.45 -3.46 12.92
CA GLU A 41 -12.20 -2.72 13.04
C GLU A 41 -11.91 -1.90 11.77
N CYS A 42 -12.19 -2.46 10.58
CA CYS A 42 -12.12 -1.72 9.31
C CYS A 42 -13.14 -0.58 9.24
N ALA A 43 -14.35 -0.75 9.81
CA ALA A 43 -15.36 0.30 9.87
C ALA A 43 -14.89 1.48 10.74
N THR A 44 -14.31 1.19 11.90
CA THR A 44 -13.68 2.20 12.78
C THR A 44 -12.54 2.93 12.06
N LEU A 45 -11.67 2.18 11.36
CA LEU A 45 -10.55 2.74 10.60
C LEU A 45 -11.00 3.72 9.50
N THR A 46 -12.11 3.41 8.83
CA THR A 46 -12.59 4.17 7.66
C THR A 46 -13.62 5.23 8.02
N GLY A 47 -14.19 5.20 9.22
CA GLY A 47 -15.31 6.05 9.63
C GLY A 47 -16.63 5.71 8.92
N LEU A 48 -16.75 4.52 8.34
CA LEU A 48 -17.94 4.06 7.61
C LEU A 48 -18.80 3.13 8.47
N SER A 49 -20.04 2.92 8.02
CA SER A 49 -20.89 1.89 8.62
C SER A 49 -20.33 0.48 8.35
N PRO A 50 -20.63 -0.53 9.21
CA PRO A 50 -20.22 -1.91 8.97
C PRO A 50 -20.68 -2.46 7.61
N SER A 51 -21.88 -2.13 7.16
CA SER A 51 -22.41 -2.57 5.87
C SER A 51 -21.65 -1.97 4.68
N ALA A 52 -21.32 -0.67 4.73
CA ALA A 52 -20.50 -0.01 3.71
C ALA A 52 -19.08 -0.60 3.68
N THR A 53 -18.51 -0.86 4.85
CA THR A 53 -17.20 -1.48 4.98
C THR A 53 -17.17 -2.91 4.44
N ALA A 54 -18.21 -3.71 4.72
CA ALA A 54 -18.35 -5.05 4.17
C ALA A 54 -18.39 -5.04 2.62
N TYR A 55 -19.05 -4.05 2.02
CA TYR A 55 -19.04 -3.86 0.57
C TYR A 55 -17.61 -3.60 0.03
N HIS A 56 -16.84 -2.75 0.71
CA HIS A 56 -15.44 -2.48 0.33
C HIS A 56 -14.54 -3.71 0.49
N LEU A 57 -14.70 -4.45 1.58
CA LEU A 57 -13.94 -5.69 1.82
C LEU A 57 -14.25 -6.75 0.76
N LYS A 58 -15.52 -6.92 0.37
CA LYS A 58 -15.92 -7.83 -0.71
C LYS A 58 -15.38 -7.41 -2.07
N PHE A 59 -15.28 -6.12 -2.35
CA PHE A 59 -14.59 -5.63 -3.54
C PHE A 59 -13.11 -6.02 -3.50
N LEU A 60 -12.42 -5.78 -2.39
CA LEU A 60 -11.00 -6.10 -2.23
C LEU A 60 -10.74 -7.61 -2.32
N GLU A 61 -11.63 -8.45 -1.79
CA GLU A 61 -11.57 -9.91 -1.92
C GLU A 61 -11.67 -10.34 -3.37
N ARG A 62 -12.70 -9.86 -4.09
CA ARG A 62 -12.93 -10.18 -5.50
C ARG A 62 -11.72 -9.85 -6.37
N HIS A 63 -11.06 -8.75 -6.08
CA HIS A 63 -9.89 -8.29 -6.82
C HIS A 63 -8.55 -8.75 -6.22
N GLY A 64 -8.57 -9.65 -5.24
CA GLY A 64 -7.36 -10.29 -4.71
C GLY A 64 -6.44 -9.39 -3.89
N PHE A 65 -6.97 -8.34 -3.26
CA PHE A 65 -6.25 -7.47 -2.32
C PHE A 65 -6.38 -7.92 -0.87
N ALA A 66 -7.49 -8.54 -0.53
CA ALA A 66 -7.76 -9.07 0.79
C ALA A 66 -8.40 -10.46 0.70
N GLU A 67 -8.27 -11.22 1.76
CA GLU A 67 -8.96 -12.52 1.94
C GLU A 67 -9.37 -12.69 3.39
N PRO A 68 -10.40 -13.51 3.67
CA PRO A 68 -10.75 -13.87 5.03
C PRO A 68 -9.61 -14.63 5.71
N GLY A 69 -9.23 -14.20 6.91
CA GLY A 69 -8.25 -14.87 7.77
C GLY A 69 -8.81 -16.08 8.50
N ALA A 70 -8.07 -16.62 9.46
CA ALA A 70 -8.54 -17.68 10.34
C ALA A 70 -9.57 -17.12 11.33
N VAL A 71 -10.54 -17.95 11.74
CA VAL A 71 -11.49 -17.55 12.79
C VAL A 71 -10.74 -17.35 14.10
N ARG A 72 -10.92 -16.21 14.75
CA ARG A 72 -10.34 -15.96 16.08
C ARG A 72 -10.97 -16.90 17.12
N SER A 73 -10.27 -17.16 18.20
CA SER A 73 -10.70 -18.07 19.26
C SER A 73 -12.00 -17.63 19.96
N ASP A 74 -12.38 -16.36 19.86
CA ASP A 74 -13.65 -15.82 20.39
C ASP A 74 -14.86 -16.10 19.49
N GLY A 75 -14.64 -16.60 18.27
CA GLY A 75 -15.68 -17.07 17.33
C GLY A 75 -16.64 -16.00 16.81
N ARG A 76 -16.50 -14.73 17.22
CA ARG A 76 -17.51 -13.69 16.96
C ARG A 76 -17.42 -13.09 15.57
N GLU A 77 -16.23 -12.88 15.04
CA GLU A 77 -16.05 -12.24 13.73
C GLU A 77 -14.77 -12.74 13.06
N ARG A 78 -14.88 -13.11 11.77
CA ARG A 78 -13.73 -13.56 10.99
C ARG A 78 -12.91 -12.36 10.52
N PRO A 79 -11.60 -12.27 10.85
CA PRO A 79 -10.77 -11.17 10.40
C PRO A 79 -10.48 -11.26 8.89
N TRP A 80 -10.06 -10.15 8.34
CA TRP A 80 -9.54 -10.02 6.99
C TRP A 80 -8.03 -9.82 7.04
N ARG A 81 -7.32 -10.39 6.08
CA ARG A 81 -5.88 -10.20 5.90
C ARG A 81 -5.54 -9.76 4.48
N GLY A 82 -4.46 -9.05 4.34
CA GLY A 82 -3.94 -8.64 3.04
C GLY A 82 -3.28 -9.80 2.30
N ILE A 83 -3.42 -9.83 0.98
CA ILE A 83 -2.72 -10.79 0.14
C ILE A 83 -1.36 -10.20 -0.24
N HIS A 84 -0.31 -10.61 0.48
CA HIS A 84 1.05 -10.10 0.32
C HIS A 84 1.79 -10.72 -0.87
N GLY A 85 2.82 -10.02 -1.34
CA GLY A 85 3.78 -10.53 -2.31
C GLY A 85 3.29 -10.54 -3.76
N ARG A 86 2.17 -9.89 -4.05
CA ARG A 86 1.71 -9.66 -5.43
C ARG A 86 2.16 -8.29 -5.92
N GLN A 87 2.62 -8.24 -7.16
CA GLN A 87 2.81 -6.99 -7.88
C GLN A 87 1.49 -6.65 -8.57
N VAL A 88 0.95 -5.46 -8.30
CA VAL A 88 -0.27 -4.98 -8.94
C VAL A 88 0.12 -4.30 -10.24
N GLU A 89 -0.44 -4.76 -11.35
CA GLU A 89 -0.31 -4.15 -12.65
C GLU A 89 -1.69 -3.59 -13.06
N LEU A 90 -1.74 -2.29 -13.27
CA LEU A 90 -2.92 -1.60 -13.75
C LEU A 90 -2.79 -1.42 -15.27
N ASP A 91 -3.75 -1.89 -16.02
CA ASP A 91 -3.74 -1.74 -17.46
C ASP A 91 -3.95 -0.26 -17.84
N SER A 92 -2.91 0.34 -18.39
CA SER A 92 -2.89 1.73 -18.87
C SER A 92 -2.77 1.82 -20.39
N SER A 93 -3.05 0.74 -21.12
CA SER A 93 -2.91 0.68 -22.58
C SER A 93 -3.96 1.50 -23.33
N THR A 94 -5.08 1.83 -22.66
CA THR A 94 -6.13 2.69 -23.20
C THR A 94 -6.19 4.03 -22.49
N PRO A 95 -6.70 5.11 -23.11
CA PRO A 95 -6.88 6.40 -22.44
C PRO A 95 -7.71 6.30 -21.15
N ALA A 96 -8.76 5.47 -21.12
CA ALA A 96 -9.58 5.26 -19.93
C ALA A 96 -8.81 4.51 -18.85
N GLY A 97 -8.03 3.48 -19.22
CA GLY A 97 -7.16 2.74 -18.29
C GLY A 97 -6.06 3.62 -17.71
N ALA A 98 -5.42 4.44 -18.56
CA ALA A 98 -4.39 5.38 -18.12
C ALA A 98 -4.96 6.40 -17.13
N ALA A 99 -6.14 6.99 -17.39
CA ALA A 99 -6.81 7.91 -16.49
C ALA A 99 -7.20 7.25 -15.15
N ALA A 100 -7.65 5.99 -15.19
CA ALA A 100 -7.98 5.23 -14.00
C ALA A 100 -6.73 4.89 -13.16
N ALA A 101 -5.64 4.46 -13.80
CA ALA A 101 -4.37 4.19 -13.15
C ALA A 101 -3.76 5.46 -12.52
N ALA A 102 -3.85 6.61 -13.21
CA ALA A 102 -3.44 7.90 -12.67
C ALA A 102 -4.24 8.26 -11.40
N ALA A 103 -5.56 8.05 -11.38
CA ALA A 103 -6.39 8.29 -10.21
C ALA A 103 -5.95 7.45 -8.99
N VAL A 104 -5.57 6.17 -9.19
CA VAL A 104 -5.02 5.31 -8.13
C VAL A 104 -3.67 5.84 -7.66
N GLY A 105 -2.80 6.24 -8.57
CA GLY A 105 -1.50 6.84 -8.25
C GLY A 105 -1.64 8.09 -7.39
N ILE A 106 -2.54 9.02 -7.78
CA ILE A 106 -2.84 10.24 -7.04
C ILE A 106 -3.37 9.90 -5.63
N ALA A 107 -4.35 9.00 -5.53
CA ALA A 107 -4.89 8.59 -4.22
C ALA A 107 -3.82 7.98 -3.30
N TYR A 108 -2.87 7.24 -3.86
CA TYR A 108 -1.73 6.70 -3.12
C TYR A 108 -0.79 7.81 -2.61
N LEU A 109 -0.47 8.79 -3.47
CA LEU A 109 0.35 9.96 -3.10
C LEU A 109 -0.31 10.79 -2.01
N ASP A 110 -1.60 11.11 -2.16
CA ASP A 110 -2.37 11.86 -1.15
C ASP A 110 -2.37 11.18 0.21
N ARG A 111 -2.55 9.86 0.20
CA ARG A 111 -2.51 9.11 1.46
C ARG A 111 -1.12 9.10 2.09
N SER A 112 -0.07 9.01 1.29
CA SER A 112 1.31 9.08 1.78
C SER A 112 1.65 10.47 2.32
N ARG A 113 1.15 11.52 1.66
CA ARG A 113 1.23 12.92 2.11
C ARG A 113 0.59 13.09 3.48
N LEU A 114 -0.63 12.57 3.70
CA LEU A 114 -1.30 12.66 5.00
C LEU A 114 -0.52 11.98 6.14
N VAL A 115 0.16 10.87 5.86
CA VAL A 115 1.03 10.21 6.86
C VAL A 115 2.24 11.09 7.19
N ALA A 116 2.88 11.66 6.16
CA ALA A 116 4.01 12.55 6.33
C ALA A 116 3.64 13.84 7.10
N GLU A 117 2.51 14.46 6.76
CA GLU A 117 2.01 15.67 7.43
C GLU A 117 1.74 15.43 8.93
N ARG A 118 1.09 14.29 9.25
CA ARG A 118 0.84 13.91 10.65
C ARG A 118 2.14 13.72 11.43
N PHE A 119 3.11 13.04 10.82
CA PHE A 119 4.42 12.87 11.45
C PHE A 119 5.12 14.22 11.65
N MET A 120 5.17 15.08 10.63
CA MET A 120 5.82 16.39 10.72
C MET A 120 5.20 17.29 11.80
N ALA A 121 3.88 17.20 12.01
CA ALA A 121 3.20 17.97 13.04
C ALA A 121 3.64 17.60 14.48
N THR A 122 4.04 16.35 14.73
CA THR A 122 4.41 15.82 16.03
C THR A 122 5.86 15.33 16.11
N ALA A 123 6.68 15.60 15.08
CA ALA A 123 8.05 15.09 15.01
C ALA A 123 8.93 15.47 16.21
N HIS A 124 8.67 16.63 16.82
CA HIS A 124 9.40 17.11 18.01
C HIS A 124 9.10 16.29 19.27
N GLU A 125 7.97 15.59 19.32
CA GLU A 125 7.56 14.72 20.43
C GLU A 125 8.17 13.31 20.32
N GLU A 126 8.69 12.96 19.13
CA GLU A 126 9.26 11.64 18.88
C GLU A 126 10.57 11.43 19.65
N PRO A 127 10.87 10.21 20.14
CA PRO A 127 12.17 9.86 20.67
C PRO A 127 13.31 10.17 19.72
N LYS A 128 14.46 10.59 20.26
CA LYS A 128 15.61 11.02 19.46
C LYS A 128 16.03 9.95 18.43
N GLU A 129 16.07 8.67 18.83
CA GLU A 129 16.44 7.56 17.97
C GLU A 129 15.52 7.41 16.74
N TRP A 130 14.23 7.73 16.85
CA TRP A 130 13.30 7.71 15.74
C TRP A 130 13.41 8.95 14.85
N ARG A 131 13.70 10.10 15.44
CA ARG A 131 13.97 11.32 14.66
C ARG A 131 15.22 11.21 13.82
N ASP A 132 16.29 10.65 14.38
CA ASP A 132 17.60 10.54 13.72
C ASP A 132 17.59 9.59 12.50
N VAL A 133 16.68 8.63 12.45
CA VAL A 133 16.52 7.70 11.32
C VAL A 133 15.41 8.10 10.34
N THR A 134 14.64 9.15 10.67
CA THR A 134 13.62 9.66 9.76
C THR A 134 14.26 10.53 8.68
N THR A 135 13.91 10.30 7.43
CA THR A 135 14.43 11.06 6.31
C THR A 135 13.34 11.44 5.31
N LEU A 136 13.47 12.62 4.73
CA LEU A 136 12.77 13.04 3.53
C LEU A 136 13.84 13.42 2.51
N SER A 137 13.95 12.64 1.43
CA SER A 137 14.96 12.88 0.40
C SER A 137 14.35 12.79 -0.98
N ASN A 138 14.87 13.60 -1.89
CA ASN A 138 14.61 13.52 -3.32
C ASN A 138 15.93 13.65 -4.06
N ALA A 139 15.99 13.17 -5.30
CA ALA A 139 17.10 13.37 -6.20
C ALA A 139 16.61 13.43 -7.65
N ASP A 140 17.08 14.39 -8.40
CA ASP A 140 16.92 14.45 -9.85
C ASP A 140 18.18 13.90 -10.52
N LEU A 141 18.01 12.80 -11.25
CA LEU A 141 19.10 12.04 -11.82
C LEU A 141 18.90 11.87 -13.34
N TRP A 142 19.99 11.94 -14.08
CA TRP A 142 20.02 11.60 -15.50
C TRP A 142 20.26 10.10 -15.65
N LEU A 143 19.20 9.33 -15.96
CA LEU A 143 19.25 7.87 -16.06
C LEU A 143 18.75 7.40 -17.42
N THR A 144 19.42 6.40 -17.95
CA THR A 144 18.89 5.58 -19.05
C THR A 144 17.76 4.69 -18.55
N VAL A 145 17.00 4.07 -19.46
CA VAL A 145 15.96 3.10 -19.10
C VAL A 145 16.53 1.93 -18.28
N ASP A 146 17.71 1.45 -18.64
CA ASP A 146 18.34 0.32 -17.94
C ASP A 146 18.87 0.70 -16.54
N GLU A 147 19.40 1.89 -16.38
CA GLU A 147 19.77 2.42 -15.06
C GLU A 147 18.54 2.65 -14.19
N THR A 148 17.45 3.18 -14.76
CA THR A 148 16.17 3.33 -14.05
C THR A 148 15.63 1.98 -13.57
N ARG A 149 15.72 0.91 -14.39
CA ARG A 149 15.36 -0.46 -13.96
C ARG A 149 16.21 -0.95 -12.81
N LYS A 150 17.53 -0.70 -12.85
CA LYS A 150 18.46 -1.09 -11.77
C LYS A 150 18.13 -0.37 -10.47
N VAL A 151 17.90 0.94 -10.50
CA VAL A 151 17.49 1.73 -9.33
C VAL A 151 16.17 1.21 -8.75
N THR A 152 15.15 1.02 -9.58
CA THR A 152 13.85 0.50 -9.14
C THR A 152 13.98 -0.89 -8.51
N ALA A 153 14.78 -1.77 -9.10
CA ALA A 153 15.04 -3.11 -8.57
C ALA A 153 15.80 -3.07 -7.23
N ALA A 154 16.78 -2.19 -7.08
CA ALA A 154 17.54 -2.03 -5.85
C ALA A 154 16.66 -1.55 -4.70
N LEU A 155 15.80 -0.53 -4.93
CA LEU A 155 14.82 -0.05 -3.95
C LEU A 155 13.85 -1.16 -3.52
N ALA A 156 13.32 -1.91 -4.48
CA ALA A 156 12.43 -3.04 -4.19
C ALA A 156 13.14 -4.14 -3.37
N SER A 157 14.39 -4.45 -3.72
CA SER A 157 15.21 -5.46 -3.03
C SER A 157 15.52 -5.07 -1.58
N ALA A 158 15.85 -3.81 -1.34
CA ALA A 158 16.13 -3.29 0.00
C ALA A 158 14.92 -3.41 0.95
N LEU A 159 13.70 -3.30 0.43
CA LEU A 159 12.48 -3.39 1.21
C LEU A 159 11.95 -4.82 1.39
N GLU A 160 12.34 -5.76 0.52
CA GLU A 160 11.78 -7.11 0.48
C GLU A 160 11.89 -7.88 1.82
N PRO A 161 13.02 -7.82 2.58
CA PRO A 161 13.13 -8.53 3.85
C PRO A 161 12.13 -8.09 4.91
N TYR A 162 11.61 -6.86 4.82
CA TYR A 162 10.73 -6.26 5.82
C TYR A 162 9.24 -6.34 5.46
N ARG A 163 8.91 -6.63 4.19
CA ARG A 163 7.52 -6.59 3.68
C ARG A 163 6.63 -7.72 4.19
N ARG A 164 7.21 -8.81 4.70
CA ARG A 164 6.48 -10.05 5.02
C ARG A 164 6.59 -10.46 6.48
N ARG A 165 6.92 -9.53 7.35
CA ARG A 165 6.96 -9.84 8.79
C ARG A 165 5.54 -10.08 9.29
N ALA A 166 5.25 -11.33 9.70
CA ALA A 166 4.05 -11.63 10.42
C ALA A 166 4.07 -10.91 11.79
N PRO A 167 2.92 -10.65 12.42
CA PRO A 167 2.89 -10.02 13.75
C PRO A 167 3.80 -10.70 14.76
N ALA A 168 3.88 -12.05 14.74
CA ALA A 168 4.74 -12.83 15.62
C ALA A 168 6.25 -12.68 15.33
N ASP A 169 6.62 -12.24 14.13
CA ASP A 169 8.02 -12.09 13.69
C ASP A 169 8.52 -10.64 13.83
N ARG A 170 7.72 -9.76 14.42
CA ARG A 170 8.09 -8.35 14.61
C ARG A 170 9.06 -8.24 15.79
N PRO A 171 10.24 -7.63 15.60
CA PRO A 171 11.18 -7.41 16.70
C PRO A 171 10.58 -6.53 17.77
N ASP A 172 10.97 -6.75 19.03
CA ASP A 172 10.60 -5.86 20.13
C ASP A 172 11.03 -4.42 19.84
N GLY A 173 10.19 -3.46 20.20
CA GLY A 173 10.42 -2.05 19.90
C GLY A 173 10.22 -1.64 18.45
N SER A 174 9.86 -2.58 17.55
CA SER A 174 9.57 -2.22 16.15
C SER A 174 8.30 -1.38 16.04
N ARG A 175 8.32 -0.42 15.12
CA ARG A 175 7.17 0.44 14.79
C ARG A 175 6.80 0.30 13.32
N ARG A 176 5.56 0.60 12.99
CA ARG A 176 5.12 0.66 11.60
C ARG A 176 5.69 1.91 10.94
N VAL A 177 6.51 1.72 9.90
CA VAL A 177 7.15 2.81 9.15
C VAL A 177 6.58 2.87 7.74
N ARG A 178 6.24 4.08 7.27
CA ARG A 178 5.88 4.32 5.87
C ARG A 178 7.14 4.61 5.07
N VAL A 179 7.42 3.77 4.09
CA VAL A 179 8.43 4.03 3.07
C VAL A 179 7.72 4.25 1.74
N MET A 180 7.94 5.40 1.11
CA MET A 180 7.42 5.73 -0.21
C MET A 180 8.60 5.95 -1.15
N SER A 181 8.58 5.29 -2.30
CA SER A 181 9.54 5.55 -3.38
C SER A 181 8.78 5.78 -4.68
N MET A 182 9.16 6.82 -5.41
CA MET A 182 8.62 7.16 -6.71
C MET A 182 9.79 7.35 -7.68
N VAL A 183 9.79 6.58 -8.76
CA VAL A 183 10.79 6.68 -9.83
C VAL A 183 10.05 6.94 -11.13
N VAL A 184 10.04 8.17 -11.57
CA VAL A 184 9.30 8.62 -12.76
C VAL A 184 10.17 9.54 -13.60
N PRO A 185 10.11 9.47 -14.93
CA PRO A 185 10.80 10.43 -15.78
C PRO A 185 10.11 11.80 -15.70
N HIS A 186 10.88 12.87 -15.78
CA HIS A 186 10.31 14.20 -16.01
C HIS A 186 9.56 14.24 -17.34
N PRO A 187 8.46 15.01 -17.43
CA PRO A 187 7.77 15.22 -18.68
C PRO A 187 8.73 15.75 -19.74
N ARG A 188 8.64 15.24 -20.96
CA ARG A 188 9.40 15.81 -22.07
C ARG A 188 8.94 17.26 -22.28
N LYS A 189 9.91 18.18 -22.41
CA LYS A 189 9.57 19.53 -22.88
C LYS A 189 9.00 19.37 -24.29
N SER A 190 7.75 19.77 -24.46
CA SER A 190 7.11 19.95 -25.78
C SER A 190 7.77 21.08 -26.56
#